data_a84835efd529c754602006db04943a35
#
_entry.id   a84835efd529c754602006db04943a35
#
_cell.length_a   1.000
_cell.length_b   1.000
_cell.length_c   1.000
_cell.angle_alpha   90.00
_cell.angle_beta   90.00
_cell.angle_gamma   90.00
#
_symmetry.space_group_name_H-M   'P 1'
#
loop_
_entity.id
_entity.type
_entity.pdbx_description
1 polymer ?
#
loop_
_entity_poly.entity_id
_entity_poly.type
_entity_poly.pdbx_seq_one_letter_code
_entity_poly.pdbx_strand_id
1 'polypeptide(L)'
;MKPFLIGLLAGLCLLSAGCGKEATPPPPAAFYSLHDSTGKEIVLTKKPEKIVLLSPAFLNIMHAAGGDFVAYGSSPSLDAPDYAKGKVNLGYSYQINMEKLIGEKPDLVIGLKGLHNPLASSLEANHIPLMLLSISTKDEVAQAIEIMGDVSGHTEEGAKASKEFQKEIDALSRKVPDKGMTCAVIFGAAHAVMLAKEGTIATETAKILHFQNVFAKEGASEMHMMPFSMEDLMKKDPDILFLTTMVTPGQEKKVFEEVLLNQPAWQELRAVKEGRVYFLPQNLFLSSPGIDYPKAIRCMAGQVYPEMRF
;
A
#
# COMPACT_ATOMS: atom_id res chain seq x y z
N MET A 1 93.46 24.08 8.42
CA MET A 1 94.14 22.78 8.78
C MET A 1 93.51 22.29 10.07
N LYS A 2 92.64 21.31 9.97
CA LYS A 2 92.20 20.47 11.11
C LYS A 2 91.51 19.26 10.54
N PRO A 3 91.78 18.04 11.00
CA PRO A 3 91.36 16.81 10.40
C PRO A 3 89.94 16.34 10.83
N PHE A 4 89.36 15.61 9.96
CA PHE A 4 88.14 14.85 10.06
C PHE A 4 88.20 13.76 11.13
N LEU A 5 87.14 13.62 11.92
CA LEU A 5 86.89 12.43 12.70
C LEU A 5 85.60 11.78 12.21
N ILE A 6 85.73 10.58 11.66
CA ILE A 6 84.63 9.71 11.21
C ILE A 6 84.12 8.94 12.38
N GLY A 7 82.90 9.20 12.78
CA GLY A 7 82.15 8.38 13.77
C GLY A 7 81.21 7.42 13.10
N LEU A 8 81.50 6.13 13.21
CA LEU A 8 80.66 5.03 12.75
C LEU A 8 79.57 4.76 13.76
N LEU A 9 78.30 5.05 13.40
CA LEU A 9 77.16 4.71 14.22
C LEU A 9 76.41 3.56 13.54
N ALA A 10 76.46 2.39 14.17
CA ALA A 10 75.68 1.19 13.77
C ALA A 10 74.21 1.40 14.09
N GLY A 11 73.39 1.52 13.09
CA GLY A 11 71.94 1.63 13.24
C GLY A 11 71.30 0.24 13.38
N LEU A 12 70.72 0.03 14.55
CA LEU A 12 69.90 -1.11 14.90
C LEU A 12 68.55 -1.04 14.19
N CYS A 13 68.30 -1.85 13.12
CA CYS A 13 67.00 -1.99 12.45
C CYS A 13 66.03 -2.75 13.39
N LEU A 14 65.13 -2.05 14.04
CA LEU A 14 63.94 -2.63 14.66
C LEU A 14 62.96 -2.97 13.57
N LEU A 15 62.75 -4.24 13.27
CA LEU A 15 61.69 -4.80 12.47
C LEU A 15 60.39 -4.69 13.30
N SER A 16 59.62 -3.62 13.10
CA SER A 16 58.23 -3.54 13.54
C SER A 16 57.39 -4.42 12.60
N ALA A 17 57.06 -5.62 13.08
CA ALA A 17 56.03 -6.46 12.51
C ALA A 17 54.68 -5.73 12.71
N GLY A 18 54.27 -4.94 11.72
CA GLY A 18 52.93 -4.39 11.62
C GLY A 18 51.97 -5.51 11.34
N CYS A 19 51.10 -5.86 12.32
CA CYS A 19 49.89 -6.63 12.05
C CYS A 19 49.04 -5.81 11.10
N GLY A 20 49.11 -6.15 9.81
CA GLY A 20 48.18 -5.71 8.81
C GLY A 20 46.80 -6.26 9.18
N LYS A 21 45.89 -5.38 9.68
CA LYS A 21 44.47 -5.69 9.61
C LYS A 21 44.18 -5.86 8.12
N GLU A 22 43.85 -7.08 7.70
CA GLU A 22 43.23 -7.32 6.40
C GLU A 22 42.04 -6.38 6.30
N ALA A 23 42.12 -5.45 5.38
CA ALA A 23 40.98 -4.58 5.06
C ALA A 23 39.88 -5.52 4.56
N THR A 24 38.82 -5.63 5.32
CA THR A 24 37.58 -6.29 4.87
C THR A 24 37.23 -5.70 3.49
N PRO A 25 37.06 -6.51 2.44
CA PRO A 25 36.68 -5.99 1.15
C PRO A 25 35.39 -5.14 1.32
N PRO A 26 35.26 -4.03 0.61
CA PRO A 26 34.05 -3.22 0.66
C PRO A 26 32.85 -4.14 0.32
N PRO A 27 31.70 -3.95 1.02
CA PRO A 27 30.52 -4.73 0.73
C PRO A 27 30.19 -4.62 -0.77
N PRO A 28 29.73 -5.71 -1.41
CA PRO A 28 29.36 -5.67 -2.81
C PRO A 28 28.33 -4.56 -3.04
N ALA A 29 28.47 -3.84 -4.15
CA ALA A 29 27.51 -2.79 -4.51
C ALA A 29 26.10 -3.38 -4.52
N ALA A 30 25.16 -2.75 -3.81
CA ALA A 30 23.78 -3.20 -3.79
C ALA A 30 23.17 -3.08 -5.20
N PHE A 31 22.44 -4.11 -5.63
CA PHE A 31 21.61 -4.03 -6.83
C PHE A 31 20.49 -3.01 -6.64
N TYR A 32 19.85 -3.04 -5.47
CA TYR A 32 18.77 -2.15 -5.11
C TYR A 32 18.74 -1.90 -3.58
N SER A 33 18.44 -0.70 -3.17
CA SER A 33 18.29 -0.35 -1.75
C SER A 33 17.21 0.70 -1.59
N LEU A 34 16.30 0.48 -0.63
CA LEU A 34 15.29 1.46 -0.24
C LEU A 34 14.88 1.27 1.22
N HIS A 35 14.21 2.28 1.76
CA HIS A 35 13.43 2.10 3.01
C HIS A 35 12.01 1.73 2.65
N ASP A 36 11.52 0.59 3.14
CA ASP A 36 10.14 0.16 2.93
C ASP A 36 9.15 1.06 3.71
N SER A 37 7.85 0.82 3.56
CA SER A 37 6.83 1.65 4.22
C SER A 37 6.84 1.56 5.77
N THR A 38 7.61 0.65 6.36
CA THR A 38 7.82 0.60 7.82
C THR A 38 9.05 1.40 8.26
N GLY A 39 9.86 1.90 7.31
CA GLY A 39 11.14 2.56 7.55
C GLY A 39 12.32 1.57 7.67
N LYS A 40 12.09 0.28 7.42
CA LYS A 40 13.16 -0.73 7.39
C LYS A 40 13.94 -0.60 6.09
N GLU A 41 15.27 -0.55 6.19
CA GLU A 41 16.14 -0.63 5.02
C GLU A 41 16.13 -2.04 4.44
N ILE A 42 15.83 -2.13 3.14
CA ILE A 42 15.87 -3.35 2.35
C ILE A 42 17.02 -3.20 1.35
N VAL A 43 18.01 -4.10 1.46
CA VAL A 43 19.19 -4.12 0.57
C VAL A 43 19.20 -5.43 -0.18
N LEU A 44 19.10 -5.37 -1.51
CA LEU A 44 19.21 -6.50 -2.41
C LEU A 44 20.59 -6.46 -3.08
N THR A 45 21.41 -7.44 -2.86
CA THR A 45 22.78 -7.51 -3.43
C THR A 45 22.79 -8.02 -4.87
N LYS A 46 21.71 -8.65 -5.32
CA LYS A 46 21.48 -9.12 -6.69
C LYS A 46 20.02 -8.94 -7.06
N LYS A 47 19.72 -8.94 -8.37
CA LYS A 47 18.34 -8.95 -8.88
C LYS A 47 17.61 -10.20 -8.36
N PRO A 48 16.41 -10.05 -7.75
CA PRO A 48 15.61 -11.22 -7.38
C PRO A 48 15.12 -12.01 -8.59
N GLU A 49 15.21 -13.32 -8.51
CA GLU A 49 14.70 -14.25 -9.53
C GLU A 49 13.35 -14.85 -9.11
N LYS A 50 13.12 -14.95 -7.79
CA LYS A 50 11.91 -15.55 -7.20
C LYS A 50 11.22 -14.56 -6.27
N ILE A 51 10.36 -13.75 -6.85
CA ILE A 51 9.56 -12.76 -6.09
C ILE A 51 8.24 -13.42 -5.69
N VAL A 52 7.86 -13.25 -4.43
CA VAL A 52 6.55 -13.65 -3.89
C VAL A 52 5.73 -12.42 -3.52
N LEU A 53 4.47 -12.38 -3.94
CA LEU A 53 3.54 -11.29 -3.69
C LEU A 53 2.44 -11.74 -2.72
N LEU A 54 2.38 -11.17 -1.52
CA LEU A 54 1.46 -11.63 -0.48
C LEU A 54 0.03 -11.05 -0.60
N SER A 55 -0.21 -10.13 -1.53
CA SER A 55 -1.52 -9.52 -1.76
C SER A 55 -1.91 -9.53 -3.23
N PRO A 56 -3.20 -9.80 -3.56
CA PRO A 56 -3.70 -9.74 -4.93
C PRO A 56 -3.48 -8.36 -5.59
N ALA A 57 -3.53 -7.27 -4.82
CA ALA A 57 -3.30 -5.93 -5.33
C ALA A 57 -1.92 -5.74 -5.95
N PHE A 58 -0.91 -6.48 -5.48
CA PHE A 58 0.44 -6.42 -6.02
C PHE A 58 0.60 -7.16 -7.35
N LEU A 59 -0.29 -8.09 -7.69
CA LEU A 59 -0.21 -8.85 -8.94
C LEU A 59 -0.32 -7.92 -10.15
N ASN A 60 -1.35 -7.07 -10.15
CA ASN A 60 -1.59 -6.11 -11.23
C ASN A 60 -0.49 -5.03 -11.30
N ILE A 61 0.03 -4.62 -10.14
CA ILE A 61 1.14 -3.65 -10.05
C ILE A 61 2.42 -4.26 -10.65
N MET A 62 2.79 -5.47 -10.24
CA MET A 62 3.97 -6.18 -10.77
C MET A 62 3.87 -6.40 -12.27
N HIS A 63 2.70 -6.84 -12.75
CA HIS A 63 2.46 -7.06 -14.18
C HIS A 63 2.56 -5.76 -14.98
N ALA A 64 1.99 -4.67 -14.49
CA ALA A 64 2.06 -3.36 -15.15
C ALA A 64 3.48 -2.79 -15.19
N ALA A 65 4.30 -3.10 -14.17
CA ALA A 65 5.71 -2.74 -14.12
C ALA A 65 6.61 -3.62 -15.01
N GLY A 66 6.04 -4.61 -15.74
CA GLY A 66 6.77 -5.52 -16.61
C GLY A 66 7.43 -6.70 -15.87
N GLY A 67 7.24 -6.81 -14.55
CA GLY A 67 7.85 -7.85 -13.72
C GLY A 67 7.04 -9.14 -13.67
N ASP A 68 7.62 -10.16 -13.04
CA ASP A 68 7.02 -11.48 -12.82
C ASP A 68 7.18 -11.92 -11.36
N PHE A 69 6.44 -12.96 -10.95
CA PHE A 69 6.45 -13.53 -9.62
C PHE A 69 6.27 -15.07 -9.68
N VAL A 70 6.65 -15.77 -8.62
CA VAL A 70 6.56 -17.25 -8.57
C VAL A 70 5.37 -17.73 -7.74
N ALA A 71 4.96 -16.96 -6.72
CA ALA A 71 3.87 -17.32 -5.84
C ALA A 71 3.12 -16.09 -5.35
N TYR A 72 1.88 -16.27 -4.93
CA TYR A 72 1.02 -15.16 -4.52
C TYR A 72 0.00 -15.51 -3.43
N GLY A 73 -0.40 -14.50 -2.66
CA GLY A 73 -1.57 -14.54 -1.78
C GLY A 73 -2.83 -14.14 -2.55
N SER A 74 -3.91 -14.90 -2.37
CA SER A 74 -5.21 -14.71 -3.03
C SER A 74 -6.21 -13.92 -2.17
N SER A 75 -7.38 -13.62 -2.75
CA SER A 75 -8.55 -13.09 -2.04
C SER A 75 -9.78 -13.89 -2.40
N PRO A 76 -10.74 -14.12 -1.47
CA PRO A 76 -12.00 -14.77 -1.78
C PRO A 76 -12.92 -13.93 -2.67
N SER A 77 -12.68 -12.61 -2.76
CA SER A 77 -13.49 -11.65 -3.52
C SER A 77 -12.90 -11.27 -4.88
N LEU A 78 -11.73 -11.83 -5.25
CA LEU A 78 -11.04 -11.50 -6.50
C LEU A 78 -10.50 -12.78 -7.13
N ASP A 79 -10.87 -13.02 -8.37
CA ASP A 79 -10.26 -14.09 -9.18
C ASP A 79 -8.81 -13.74 -9.51
N ALA A 80 -7.96 -14.76 -9.53
CA ALA A 80 -6.58 -14.59 -9.96
C ALA A 80 -6.53 -14.28 -11.46
N PRO A 81 -5.76 -13.28 -11.89
CA PRO A 81 -5.65 -12.93 -13.30
C PRO A 81 -4.97 -14.04 -14.12
N ASP A 82 -5.17 -14.04 -15.43
CA ASP A 82 -4.65 -15.08 -16.32
C ASP A 82 -3.13 -15.25 -16.25
N TYR A 83 -2.37 -14.16 -16.06
CA TYR A 83 -0.92 -14.22 -15.91
C TYR A 83 -0.46 -14.83 -14.56
N ALA A 84 -1.37 -15.06 -13.62
CA ALA A 84 -1.08 -15.83 -12.40
C ALA A 84 -1.29 -17.34 -12.58
N LYS A 85 -1.77 -17.80 -13.75
CA LYS A 85 -1.91 -19.23 -14.05
C LYS A 85 -0.56 -19.92 -14.00
N GLY A 86 -0.50 -21.06 -13.30
CA GLY A 86 0.73 -21.83 -13.11
C GLY A 86 1.65 -21.31 -11.99
N LYS A 87 1.32 -20.16 -11.35
CA LYS A 87 2.01 -19.67 -10.16
C LYS A 87 1.44 -20.33 -8.91
N VAL A 88 2.23 -20.40 -7.84
CA VAL A 88 1.83 -21.06 -6.59
C VAL A 88 0.89 -20.18 -5.77
N ASN A 89 -0.31 -20.65 -5.50
CA ASN A 89 -1.24 -19.98 -4.58
C ASN A 89 -0.90 -20.36 -3.13
N LEU A 90 -0.56 -19.36 -2.32
CA LEU A 90 -0.16 -19.50 -0.93
C LEU A 90 -1.33 -19.47 0.07
N GLY A 91 -2.57 -19.44 -0.40
CA GLY A 91 -3.76 -19.21 0.41
C GLY A 91 -4.20 -17.74 0.38
N TYR A 92 -5.11 -17.38 1.27
CA TYR A 92 -5.60 -16.01 1.33
C TYR A 92 -4.56 -15.05 1.91
N SER A 93 -4.53 -13.81 1.43
CA SER A 93 -3.57 -12.79 1.87
C SER A 93 -3.55 -12.57 3.38
N TYR A 94 -4.66 -12.75 4.06
CA TYR A 94 -4.74 -12.68 5.53
C TYR A 94 -4.40 -14.01 6.25
N GLN A 95 -4.16 -15.10 5.49
CA GLN A 95 -3.83 -16.43 6.01
C GLN A 95 -2.86 -17.13 5.06
N ILE A 96 -1.63 -16.66 5.00
CA ILE A 96 -0.58 -17.20 4.14
C ILE A 96 -0.08 -18.54 4.67
N ASN A 97 0.03 -19.52 3.77
CA ASN A 97 0.68 -20.80 4.08
C ASN A 97 2.20 -20.63 4.05
N MET A 98 2.80 -20.49 5.24
CA MET A 98 4.25 -20.24 5.41
C MET A 98 5.11 -21.40 4.95
N GLU A 99 4.65 -22.64 5.06
CA GLU A 99 5.39 -23.82 4.59
C GLU A 99 5.54 -23.80 3.06
N LYS A 100 4.44 -23.52 2.34
CA LYS A 100 4.49 -23.33 0.87
C LYS A 100 5.39 -22.16 0.50
N LEU A 101 5.28 -21.02 1.19
CA LEU A 101 6.07 -19.83 0.91
C LEU A 101 7.57 -20.12 1.04
N ILE A 102 8.00 -20.71 2.15
CA ILE A 102 9.41 -21.07 2.40
C ILE A 102 9.88 -22.12 1.40
N GLY A 103 8.99 -23.07 1.04
CA GLY A 103 9.27 -24.12 0.05
C GLY A 103 9.61 -23.57 -1.35
N GLU A 104 9.08 -22.42 -1.73
CA GLU A 104 9.43 -21.74 -2.99
C GLU A 104 10.84 -21.15 -2.98
N LYS A 105 11.48 -20.99 -1.81
CA LYS A 105 12.81 -20.39 -1.63
C LYS A 105 12.90 -19.02 -2.31
N PRO A 106 12.05 -18.05 -1.94
CA PRO A 106 12.03 -16.74 -2.58
C PRO A 106 13.28 -15.92 -2.27
N ASP A 107 13.70 -15.11 -3.23
CA ASP A 107 14.74 -14.10 -3.06
C ASP A 107 14.19 -12.79 -2.48
N LEU A 108 12.88 -12.56 -2.64
CA LEU A 108 12.17 -11.39 -2.13
C LEU A 108 10.69 -11.72 -1.90
N VAL A 109 10.17 -11.31 -0.77
CA VAL A 109 8.74 -11.33 -0.46
C VAL A 109 8.25 -9.88 -0.34
N ILE A 110 7.16 -9.55 -1.04
CA ILE A 110 6.52 -8.23 -0.99
C ILE A 110 5.16 -8.38 -0.32
N GLY A 111 4.93 -7.65 0.76
CA GLY A 111 3.71 -7.71 1.56
C GLY A 111 3.12 -6.33 1.83
N LEU A 112 1.86 -6.31 2.28
CA LEU A 112 1.18 -5.09 2.74
C LEU A 112 1.63 -4.72 4.15
N LYS A 113 2.00 -3.46 4.34
CA LYS A 113 2.19 -2.89 5.67
C LYS A 113 0.90 -3.02 6.48
N GLY A 114 1.04 -3.38 7.74
CA GLY A 114 -0.08 -3.65 8.65
C GLY A 114 -0.51 -5.11 8.61
N LEU A 115 -0.90 -5.64 7.45
CA LEU A 115 -1.40 -7.00 7.30
C LEU A 115 -0.30 -8.06 7.46
N HIS A 116 0.86 -7.85 6.84
CA HIS A 116 1.93 -8.86 6.79
C HIS A 116 3.10 -8.60 7.74
N ASN A 117 3.02 -7.54 8.58
CA ASN A 117 4.04 -7.29 9.62
C ASN A 117 4.31 -8.51 10.52
N PRO A 118 3.28 -9.31 10.93
CA PRO A 118 3.50 -10.48 11.78
C PRO A 118 4.37 -11.57 11.15
N LEU A 119 4.54 -11.57 9.82
CA LEU A 119 5.37 -12.56 9.11
C LEU A 119 6.87 -12.24 9.16
N ALA A 120 7.25 -11.03 9.56
CA ALA A 120 8.62 -10.53 9.49
C ALA A 120 9.61 -11.44 10.23
N SER A 121 9.34 -11.81 11.49
CA SER A 121 10.24 -12.63 12.30
C SER A 121 10.43 -14.05 11.72
N SER A 122 9.36 -14.64 11.16
CA SER A 122 9.45 -15.98 10.55
C SER A 122 10.25 -15.96 9.26
N LEU A 123 10.10 -14.92 8.42
CA LEU A 123 10.84 -14.78 7.17
C LEU A 123 12.32 -14.46 7.46
N GLU A 124 12.60 -13.61 8.43
CA GLU A 124 13.97 -13.29 8.87
C GLU A 124 14.71 -14.52 9.39
N ALA A 125 14.05 -15.37 10.20
CA ALA A 125 14.62 -16.63 10.67
C ALA A 125 14.97 -17.61 9.54
N ASN A 126 14.33 -17.47 8.38
CA ASN A 126 14.61 -18.24 7.17
C ASN A 126 15.50 -17.48 6.16
N HIS A 127 16.07 -16.34 6.55
CA HIS A 127 16.91 -15.49 5.69
C HIS A 127 16.20 -15.01 4.41
N ILE A 128 14.89 -14.83 4.46
CA ILE A 128 14.07 -14.37 3.34
C ILE A 128 13.78 -12.87 3.51
N PRO A 129 14.23 -12.00 2.60
CA PRO A 129 13.92 -10.57 2.64
C PRO A 129 12.42 -10.32 2.52
N LEU A 130 11.86 -9.54 3.46
CA LEU A 130 10.47 -9.06 3.41
C LEU A 130 10.49 -7.55 3.23
N MET A 131 9.85 -7.08 2.17
CA MET A 131 9.56 -5.68 1.88
C MET A 131 8.08 -5.41 2.13
N LEU A 132 7.77 -4.46 2.99
CA LEU A 132 6.40 -4.08 3.34
C LEU A 132 6.05 -2.74 2.71
N LEU A 133 5.06 -2.74 1.80
CA LEU A 133 4.59 -1.56 1.09
C LEU A 133 3.19 -1.17 1.55
N SER A 134 2.94 0.14 1.63
CA SER A 134 1.60 0.74 1.69
C SER A 134 1.13 1.07 0.28
N ILE A 135 -0.15 0.88 -0.01
CA ILE A 135 -0.79 1.19 -1.30
C ILE A 135 -2.20 1.76 -1.08
N SER A 136 -2.38 2.54 -0.03
CA SER A 136 -3.67 3.16 0.32
C SER A 136 -3.93 4.45 -0.44
N THR A 137 -2.89 5.18 -0.80
CA THR A 137 -2.96 6.44 -1.55
C THR A 137 -2.48 6.26 -3.00
N LYS A 138 -2.88 7.16 -3.89
CA LYS A 138 -2.42 7.16 -5.29
C LYS A 138 -0.90 7.28 -5.40
N ASP A 139 -0.28 8.06 -4.53
CA ASP A 139 1.17 8.29 -4.55
C ASP A 139 1.93 7.04 -4.09
N GLU A 140 1.43 6.33 -3.07
CA GLU A 140 1.97 5.04 -2.63
C GLU A 140 1.83 3.96 -3.71
N VAL A 141 0.72 3.94 -4.46
CA VAL A 141 0.55 3.02 -5.59
C VAL A 141 1.53 3.35 -6.72
N ALA A 142 1.67 4.62 -7.07
CA ALA A 142 2.63 5.07 -8.07
C ALA A 142 4.07 4.68 -7.70
N GLN A 143 4.46 4.88 -6.43
CA GLN A 143 5.75 4.45 -5.91
C GLN A 143 5.91 2.92 -5.93
N ALA A 144 4.86 2.15 -5.58
CA ALA A 144 4.91 0.70 -5.62
C ALA A 144 5.12 0.17 -7.06
N ILE A 145 4.53 0.84 -8.07
CA ILE A 145 4.77 0.50 -9.49
C ILE A 145 6.25 0.68 -9.86
N GLU A 146 6.87 1.78 -9.45
CA GLU A 146 8.29 2.06 -9.69
C GLU A 146 9.18 1.04 -8.97
N ILE A 147 8.93 0.81 -7.67
CA ILE A 147 9.67 -0.19 -6.88
C ILE A 147 9.60 -1.57 -7.53
N MET A 148 8.43 -2.00 -8.01
CA MET A 148 8.27 -3.31 -8.65
C MET A 148 9.01 -3.39 -9.98
N GLY A 149 9.05 -2.30 -10.74
CA GLY A 149 9.91 -2.19 -11.93
C GLY A 149 11.39 -2.36 -11.58
N ASP A 150 11.86 -1.62 -10.59
CA ASP A 150 13.27 -1.64 -10.17
C ASP A 150 13.70 -3.02 -9.66
N VAL A 151 12.97 -3.62 -8.71
CA VAL A 151 13.34 -4.92 -8.13
C VAL A 151 13.24 -6.07 -9.13
N SER A 152 12.38 -5.96 -10.14
CA SER A 152 12.26 -6.93 -11.22
C SER A 152 13.21 -6.67 -12.40
N GLY A 153 13.97 -5.56 -12.38
CA GLY A 153 14.91 -5.15 -13.44
C GLY A 153 14.22 -4.58 -14.68
N HIS A 154 13.01 -4.00 -14.51
CA HIS A 154 12.18 -3.35 -15.53
C HIS A 154 11.94 -1.87 -15.15
N THR A 155 12.99 -1.16 -14.77
CA THR A 155 12.93 0.22 -14.25
C THR A 155 12.23 1.18 -15.21
N GLU A 156 12.49 1.08 -16.51
CA GLU A 156 11.88 1.98 -17.52
C GLU A 156 10.40 1.70 -17.68
N GLU A 157 9.98 0.44 -17.70
CA GLU A 157 8.59 0.00 -17.78
C GLU A 157 7.83 0.45 -16.51
N GLY A 158 8.42 0.24 -15.33
CA GLY A 158 7.86 0.68 -14.05
C GLY A 158 7.66 2.19 -14.01
N ALA A 159 8.67 2.98 -14.37
CA ALA A 159 8.56 4.45 -14.41
C ALA A 159 7.52 4.94 -15.42
N LYS A 160 7.42 4.28 -16.59
CA LYS A 160 6.40 4.58 -17.59
C LYS A 160 4.99 4.28 -17.06
N ALA A 161 4.78 3.09 -16.49
CA ALA A 161 3.49 2.67 -15.95
C ALA A 161 3.04 3.58 -14.79
N SER A 162 3.95 3.97 -13.88
CA SER A 162 3.69 4.93 -12.81
C SER A 162 3.22 6.28 -13.35
N LYS A 163 3.90 6.81 -14.36
CA LYS A 163 3.54 8.08 -15.01
C LYS A 163 2.18 8.02 -15.71
N GLU A 164 1.88 6.92 -16.39
CA GLU A 164 0.58 6.71 -17.06
C GLU A 164 -0.55 6.62 -16.03
N PHE A 165 -0.34 5.88 -14.94
CA PHE A 165 -1.26 5.79 -13.81
C PHE A 165 -1.58 7.15 -13.20
N GLN A 166 -0.55 7.95 -12.87
CA GLN A 166 -0.74 9.30 -12.31
C GLN A 166 -1.48 10.21 -13.29
N LYS A 167 -1.11 10.18 -14.58
CA LYS A 167 -1.76 10.98 -15.64
C LYS A 167 -3.25 10.65 -15.77
N GLU A 168 -3.62 9.37 -15.67
CA GLU A 168 -5.02 8.95 -15.73
C GLU A 168 -5.82 9.47 -14.54
N ILE A 169 -5.27 9.35 -13.32
CA ILE A 169 -5.90 9.89 -12.10
C ILE A 169 -6.10 11.39 -12.20
N ASP A 170 -5.07 12.13 -12.60
CA ASP A 170 -5.15 13.59 -12.76
C ASP A 170 -6.18 14.00 -13.83
N ALA A 171 -6.29 13.22 -14.91
CA ALA A 171 -7.29 13.47 -15.94
C ALA A 171 -8.72 13.24 -15.43
N LEU A 172 -8.93 12.24 -14.58
CA LEU A 172 -10.21 11.97 -13.93
C LEU A 172 -10.57 13.05 -12.91
N SER A 173 -9.62 13.45 -12.05
CA SER A 173 -9.81 14.49 -11.06
C SER A 173 -10.23 15.82 -11.70
N ARG A 174 -9.56 16.23 -12.79
CA ARG A 174 -9.89 17.47 -13.53
C ARG A 174 -11.27 17.49 -14.17
N LYS A 175 -11.89 16.32 -14.40
CA LYS A 175 -13.27 16.29 -14.93
C LYS A 175 -14.31 16.62 -13.87
N VAL A 176 -14.02 16.37 -12.61
CA VAL A 176 -14.98 16.59 -11.51
C VAL A 176 -14.93 18.03 -11.06
N PRO A 177 -16.10 18.74 -11.02
CA PRO A 177 -16.14 20.11 -10.54
C PRO A 177 -15.88 20.18 -9.05
N ASP A 178 -15.00 21.09 -8.63
CA ASP A 178 -14.83 21.43 -7.23
C ASP A 178 -15.99 22.32 -6.77
N LYS A 179 -16.96 21.71 -6.11
CA LYS A 179 -18.15 22.39 -5.55
C LYS A 179 -18.01 22.62 -4.03
N GLY A 180 -16.85 22.28 -3.44
CA GLY A 180 -16.65 22.39 -2.00
C GLY A 180 -17.54 21.44 -1.18
N MET A 181 -18.05 20.35 -1.78
CA MET A 181 -18.94 19.42 -1.09
C MET A 181 -18.20 18.66 0.00
N THR A 182 -18.88 18.53 1.14
CA THR A 182 -18.38 17.74 2.27
C THR A 182 -18.88 16.30 2.20
N CYS A 183 -18.10 15.37 2.76
CA CYS A 183 -18.50 13.97 2.82
C CYS A 183 -18.14 13.34 4.18
N ALA A 184 -18.75 12.19 4.47
CA ALA A 184 -18.28 11.26 5.48
C ALA A 184 -18.25 9.85 4.88
N VAL A 185 -17.23 9.08 5.28
CA VAL A 185 -17.10 7.67 4.89
C VAL A 185 -17.35 6.80 6.11
N ILE A 186 -18.34 5.93 6.02
CA ILE A 186 -18.77 5.04 7.10
C ILE A 186 -18.43 3.60 6.70
N PHE A 187 -17.67 2.94 7.55
CA PHE A 187 -17.33 1.52 7.40
C PHE A 187 -18.23 0.67 8.30
N GLY A 188 -18.90 -0.31 7.71
CA GLY A 188 -19.71 -1.29 8.41
C GLY A 188 -18.98 -2.62 8.56
N ALA A 189 -18.90 -3.14 9.78
CA ALA A 189 -18.53 -4.52 10.08
C ALA A 189 -19.73 -5.24 10.70
N ALA A 190 -19.67 -6.56 10.85
CA ALA A 190 -20.81 -7.41 11.25
C ALA A 190 -21.64 -6.87 12.45
N HIS A 191 -21.02 -6.18 13.41
CA HIS A 191 -21.71 -5.67 14.61
C HIS A 191 -21.23 -4.28 15.03
N ALA A 192 -20.52 -3.56 14.16
CA ALA A 192 -19.98 -2.24 14.45
C ALA A 192 -19.93 -1.37 13.21
N VAL A 193 -20.10 -0.07 13.41
CA VAL A 193 -19.83 0.96 12.41
C VAL A 193 -18.71 1.86 12.90
N MET A 194 -17.88 2.32 11.96
CA MET A 194 -16.77 3.22 12.22
C MET A 194 -16.78 4.36 11.21
N LEU A 195 -16.21 5.48 11.58
CA LEU A 195 -15.98 6.61 10.69
C LEU A 195 -14.55 6.56 10.16
N ALA A 196 -14.39 6.75 8.87
CA ALA A 196 -13.06 6.81 8.27
C ALA A 196 -12.49 8.23 8.34
N LYS A 197 -11.25 8.33 8.81
CA LYS A 197 -10.40 9.53 8.75
C LYS A 197 -9.67 9.61 7.40
N GLU A 198 -8.61 10.39 7.29
CA GLU A 198 -7.71 10.33 6.12
C GLU A 198 -6.93 9.01 6.06
N GLY A 199 -6.43 8.66 4.86
CA GLY A 199 -5.54 7.51 4.67
C GLY A 199 -6.24 6.18 4.36
N THR A 200 -7.56 6.19 4.13
CA THR A 200 -8.26 5.03 3.54
C THR A 200 -8.47 5.25 2.04
N ILE A 201 -8.59 4.16 1.27
CA ILE A 201 -8.83 4.25 -0.18
C ILE A 201 -10.06 5.11 -0.49
N ALA A 202 -11.14 4.93 0.28
CA ALA A 202 -12.38 5.68 0.09
C ALA A 202 -12.19 7.18 0.35
N THR A 203 -11.50 7.55 1.45
CA THR A 203 -11.27 8.97 1.78
C THR A 203 -10.26 9.63 0.84
N GLU A 204 -9.24 8.91 0.40
CA GLU A 204 -8.29 9.41 -0.60
C GLU A 204 -8.96 9.57 -1.98
N THR A 205 -9.84 8.62 -2.37
CA THR A 205 -10.64 8.76 -3.59
C THR A 205 -11.57 9.97 -3.51
N ALA A 206 -12.24 10.17 -2.37
CA ALA A 206 -13.09 11.35 -2.14
C ALA A 206 -12.29 12.65 -2.28
N LYS A 207 -11.09 12.71 -1.71
CA LYS A 207 -10.18 13.86 -1.82
C LYS A 207 -9.73 14.14 -3.26
N ILE A 208 -9.41 13.09 -4.05
CA ILE A 208 -9.10 13.22 -5.48
C ILE A 208 -10.28 13.83 -6.26
N LEU A 209 -11.51 13.54 -5.83
CA LEU A 209 -12.76 14.05 -6.40
C LEU A 209 -13.23 15.38 -5.78
N HIS A 210 -12.35 16.07 -5.03
CA HIS A 210 -12.61 17.35 -4.38
C HIS A 210 -13.67 17.33 -3.28
N PHE A 211 -14.00 16.15 -2.71
CA PHE A 211 -14.87 16.04 -1.55
C PHE A 211 -14.05 16.16 -0.26
N GLN A 212 -14.56 16.95 0.68
CA GLN A 212 -13.90 17.21 1.96
C GLN A 212 -14.46 16.27 3.03
N ASN A 213 -13.68 15.30 3.50
CA ASN A 213 -14.08 14.43 4.58
C ASN A 213 -14.15 15.22 5.89
N VAL A 214 -15.35 15.34 6.49
CA VAL A 214 -15.59 16.11 7.73
C VAL A 214 -14.91 15.51 8.96
N PHE A 215 -14.44 14.24 8.88
CA PHE A 215 -13.72 13.54 9.94
C PHE A 215 -12.21 13.38 9.68
N ALA A 216 -11.68 14.03 8.64
CA ALA A 216 -10.29 13.87 8.19
C ALA A 216 -9.26 14.02 9.31
N LYS A 217 -9.43 14.98 10.20
CA LYS A 217 -8.46 15.36 11.26
C LYS A 217 -8.95 15.07 12.69
N GLU A 218 -9.99 14.27 12.84
CA GLU A 218 -10.54 13.98 14.16
C GLU A 218 -9.70 12.99 14.96
N GLY A 219 -9.52 13.29 16.25
CA GLY A 219 -8.83 12.45 17.24
C GLY A 219 -7.31 12.42 17.09
N ALA A 220 -6.61 12.11 18.18
CA ALA A 220 -5.15 12.07 18.28
C ALA A 220 -4.53 10.73 17.80
N SER A 221 -5.34 9.76 17.36
CA SER A 221 -4.88 8.43 16.95
C SER A 221 -4.36 8.44 15.53
N GLU A 222 -3.24 7.77 15.28
CA GLU A 222 -2.71 7.46 13.94
C GLU A 222 -3.59 6.45 13.16
N MET A 223 -4.60 5.86 13.80
CA MET A 223 -5.53 4.95 13.14
C MET A 223 -6.40 5.70 12.14
N HIS A 224 -6.58 5.13 10.95
CA HIS A 224 -7.41 5.70 9.87
C HIS A 224 -8.91 5.57 10.11
N MET A 225 -9.32 4.97 11.22
CA MET A 225 -10.71 4.77 11.63
C MET A 225 -10.93 5.27 13.04
N MET A 226 -12.15 5.74 13.32
CA MET A 226 -12.60 6.12 14.67
C MET A 226 -13.97 5.51 14.96
N PRO A 227 -14.36 5.36 16.24
CA PRO A 227 -15.71 4.92 16.60
C PRO A 227 -16.78 5.81 15.98
N PHE A 228 -17.88 5.19 15.54
CA PHE A 228 -19.02 5.94 15.01
C PHE A 228 -19.76 6.69 16.11
N SER A 229 -20.14 7.94 15.84
CA SER A 229 -21.01 8.76 16.67
C SER A 229 -22.07 9.41 15.79
N MET A 230 -23.35 9.09 16.04
CA MET A 230 -24.47 9.72 15.35
C MET A 230 -24.57 11.21 15.69
N GLU A 231 -24.28 11.59 16.96
CA GLU A 231 -24.28 12.99 17.38
C GLU A 231 -23.24 13.81 16.60
N ASP A 232 -22.02 13.30 16.46
CA ASP A 232 -20.97 13.99 15.71
C ASP A 232 -21.31 14.06 14.22
N LEU A 233 -21.89 13.00 13.66
CA LEU A 233 -22.33 13.00 12.27
C LEU A 233 -23.42 14.03 12.02
N MET A 234 -24.41 14.11 12.89
CA MET A 234 -25.47 15.13 12.81
C MET A 234 -24.94 16.55 12.96
N LYS A 235 -24.00 16.76 13.89
CA LYS A 235 -23.39 18.08 14.12
C LYS A 235 -22.59 18.57 12.90
N LYS A 236 -21.93 17.65 12.19
CA LYS A 236 -21.13 17.95 10.98
C LYS A 236 -21.99 18.02 9.72
N ASP A 237 -23.10 17.28 9.68
CA ASP A 237 -24.11 17.21 8.61
C ASP A 237 -23.50 17.26 7.18
N PRO A 238 -22.72 16.27 6.77
CA PRO A 238 -22.04 16.28 5.47
C PRO A 238 -23.02 16.24 4.29
N ASP A 239 -22.59 16.77 3.14
CA ASP A 239 -23.38 16.76 1.91
C ASP A 239 -23.56 15.37 1.31
N ILE A 240 -22.61 14.47 1.53
CA ILE A 240 -22.55 13.13 0.96
C ILE A 240 -22.17 12.11 2.03
N LEU A 241 -22.80 10.94 1.99
CA LEU A 241 -22.45 9.79 2.81
C LEU A 241 -22.01 8.62 1.90
N PHE A 242 -20.79 8.16 2.10
CA PHE A 242 -20.28 6.95 1.48
C PHE A 242 -20.26 5.81 2.50
N LEU A 243 -20.83 4.67 2.13
CA LEU A 243 -20.92 3.49 2.98
C LEU A 243 -20.15 2.35 2.32
N THR A 244 -19.28 1.70 3.07
CA THR A 244 -18.53 0.52 2.61
C THR A 244 -18.47 -0.54 3.70
N THR A 245 -18.47 -1.81 3.32
CA THR A 245 -18.53 -2.93 4.27
C THR A 245 -17.87 -4.18 3.73
N MET A 246 -17.36 -5.02 4.63
CA MET A 246 -16.77 -6.33 4.35
C MET A 246 -17.84 -7.43 4.46
N VAL A 247 -18.75 -7.48 3.52
CA VAL A 247 -19.81 -8.54 3.48
C VAL A 247 -19.95 -9.10 2.08
N THR A 248 -20.68 -10.21 1.96
CA THR A 248 -21.01 -10.78 0.65
C THR A 248 -21.75 -9.73 -0.20
N PRO A 249 -21.38 -9.56 -1.47
CA PRO A 249 -22.05 -8.66 -2.39
C PRO A 249 -23.57 -8.81 -2.37
N GLY A 250 -24.29 -7.70 -2.28
CA GLY A 250 -25.74 -7.64 -2.18
C GLY A 250 -26.30 -7.67 -0.74
N GLN A 251 -25.45 -7.81 0.28
CA GLN A 251 -25.85 -7.75 1.70
C GLN A 251 -25.43 -6.46 2.40
N GLU A 252 -24.79 -5.53 1.68
CA GLU A 252 -24.25 -4.31 2.23
C GLU A 252 -25.30 -3.49 2.97
N LYS A 253 -26.47 -3.33 2.34
CA LYS A 253 -27.58 -2.56 2.91
C LYS A 253 -28.05 -3.15 4.23
N LYS A 254 -28.17 -4.47 4.33
CA LYS A 254 -28.64 -5.16 5.53
C LYS A 254 -27.78 -4.86 6.76
N VAL A 255 -26.45 -4.86 6.60
CA VAL A 255 -25.52 -4.53 7.70
C VAL A 255 -25.79 -3.12 8.26
N PHE A 256 -26.02 -2.17 7.36
CA PHE A 256 -26.28 -0.80 7.78
C PHE A 256 -27.72 -0.61 8.27
N GLU A 257 -28.72 -1.36 7.74
CA GLU A 257 -30.11 -1.32 8.24
C GLU A 257 -30.17 -1.70 9.72
N GLU A 258 -29.45 -2.74 10.13
CA GLU A 258 -29.47 -3.21 11.52
C GLU A 258 -28.87 -2.20 12.50
N VAL A 259 -27.84 -1.45 12.12
CA VAL A 259 -27.07 -0.61 13.04
C VAL A 259 -27.24 0.89 12.81
N LEU A 260 -27.74 1.32 11.66
CA LEU A 260 -27.69 2.73 11.27
C LEU A 260 -28.95 3.23 10.55
N LEU A 261 -29.35 2.62 9.42
CA LEU A 261 -30.34 3.19 8.50
C LEU A 261 -31.74 3.33 9.11
N ASN A 262 -32.09 2.49 10.09
CA ASN A 262 -33.39 2.51 10.77
C ASN A 262 -33.44 3.48 11.97
N GLN A 263 -32.36 4.16 12.29
CA GLN A 263 -32.34 5.14 13.38
C GLN A 263 -33.09 6.43 12.95
N PRO A 264 -34.01 7.00 13.78
CA PRO A 264 -34.69 8.25 13.45
C PRO A 264 -33.73 9.40 13.13
N ALA A 265 -32.61 9.51 13.88
CA ALA A 265 -31.61 10.54 13.68
C ALA A 265 -30.91 10.45 12.31
N TRP A 266 -30.78 9.23 11.75
CA TRP A 266 -30.24 9.02 10.39
C TRP A 266 -31.11 9.72 9.34
N GLN A 267 -32.44 9.63 9.48
CA GLN A 267 -33.40 10.21 8.54
C GLN A 267 -33.40 11.76 8.55
N GLU A 268 -32.84 12.34 9.59
CA GLU A 268 -32.72 13.80 9.71
C GLU A 268 -31.55 14.40 9.00
N LEU A 269 -30.53 13.58 8.65
CA LEU A 269 -29.34 14.03 7.92
C LEU A 269 -29.72 14.58 6.54
N ARG A 270 -29.08 15.70 6.16
CA ARG A 270 -29.30 16.35 4.86
C ARG A 270 -28.95 15.41 3.69
N ALA A 271 -27.84 14.71 3.75
CA ALA A 271 -27.43 13.74 2.73
C ALA A 271 -28.48 12.65 2.53
N VAL A 272 -29.15 12.19 3.59
CA VAL A 272 -30.21 11.17 3.53
C VAL A 272 -31.47 11.74 2.89
N LYS A 273 -31.92 12.92 3.33
CA LYS A 273 -33.10 13.61 2.76
C LYS A 273 -32.96 13.92 1.28
N GLU A 274 -31.73 14.19 0.82
CA GLU A 274 -31.43 14.53 -0.56
C GLU A 274 -31.00 13.31 -1.40
N GLY A 275 -31.04 12.09 -0.85
CA GLY A 275 -30.69 10.85 -1.55
C GLY A 275 -29.20 10.72 -1.91
N ARG A 276 -28.30 11.42 -1.21
CA ARG A 276 -26.86 11.42 -1.44
C ARG A 276 -26.13 10.44 -0.51
N VAL A 277 -26.64 9.22 -0.45
CA VAL A 277 -26.05 8.09 0.30
C VAL A 277 -25.66 7.02 -0.71
N TYR A 278 -24.37 6.72 -0.78
CA TYR A 278 -23.81 5.84 -1.81
C TYR A 278 -23.08 4.65 -1.18
N PHE A 279 -23.35 3.44 -1.69
CA PHE A 279 -22.65 2.22 -1.29
C PHE A 279 -21.44 2.00 -2.20
N LEU A 280 -20.27 1.89 -1.57
CA LEU A 280 -19.01 1.68 -2.27
C LEU A 280 -18.65 0.20 -2.29
N PRO A 281 -18.34 -0.39 -3.47
CA PRO A 281 -18.02 -1.81 -3.59
C PRO A 281 -16.71 -2.17 -2.88
N GLN A 282 -16.76 -3.26 -2.11
CA GLN A 282 -15.66 -3.76 -1.29
C GLN A 282 -14.35 -3.94 -2.07
N ASN A 283 -14.43 -4.52 -3.25
CA ASN A 283 -13.26 -4.83 -4.08
C ASN A 283 -12.47 -3.61 -4.55
N LEU A 284 -13.08 -2.41 -4.54
CA LEU A 284 -12.43 -1.15 -4.93
C LEU A 284 -12.04 -0.27 -3.74
N PHE A 285 -12.72 -0.41 -2.59
CA PHE A 285 -12.58 0.55 -1.49
C PHE A 285 -12.10 -0.05 -0.16
N LEU A 286 -12.06 -1.38 -0.03
CA LEU A 286 -11.54 -2.09 1.15
C LEU A 286 -10.32 -2.96 0.83
N SER A 287 -10.37 -3.71 -0.28
CA SER A 287 -9.16 -4.33 -0.83
C SER A 287 -8.49 -3.28 -1.68
N SER A 288 -7.21 -2.99 -1.43
CA SER A 288 -6.54 -1.97 -2.24
C SER A 288 -6.70 -2.26 -3.74
N PRO A 289 -7.22 -1.33 -4.53
CA PRO A 289 -7.39 -1.52 -5.96
C PRO A 289 -6.05 -1.53 -6.71
N GLY A 290 -4.94 -1.17 -6.04
CA GLY A 290 -3.63 -1.08 -6.67
C GLY A 290 -3.71 -0.22 -7.94
N ILE A 291 -3.25 -0.75 -9.07
CA ILE A 291 -3.28 -0.03 -10.37
C ILE A 291 -4.72 0.23 -10.88
N ASP A 292 -5.72 -0.45 -10.34
CA ASP A 292 -7.14 -0.22 -10.67
C ASP A 292 -7.76 0.98 -9.91
N TYR A 293 -6.94 1.78 -9.23
CA TYR A 293 -7.38 3.00 -8.55
C TYR A 293 -8.23 3.94 -9.44
N PRO A 294 -7.93 4.12 -10.74
CA PRO A 294 -8.81 4.85 -11.65
C PRO A 294 -10.25 4.29 -11.73
N LYS A 295 -10.44 2.97 -11.54
CA LYS A 295 -11.78 2.36 -11.50
C LYS A 295 -12.54 2.77 -10.24
N ALA A 296 -11.86 2.86 -9.08
CA ALA A 296 -12.46 3.37 -7.85
C ALA A 296 -12.90 4.83 -8.00
N ILE A 297 -12.06 5.67 -8.62
CA ILE A 297 -12.38 7.07 -8.92
C ILE A 297 -13.62 7.16 -9.83
N ARG A 298 -13.67 6.42 -10.93
CA ARG A 298 -14.83 6.40 -11.83
C ARG A 298 -16.10 5.91 -11.13
N CYS A 299 -15.97 4.89 -10.28
CA CYS A 299 -17.09 4.34 -9.52
C CYS A 299 -17.70 5.40 -8.59
N MET A 300 -16.88 6.04 -7.75
CA MET A 300 -17.35 7.06 -6.80
C MET A 300 -17.88 8.30 -7.54
N ALA A 301 -17.15 8.78 -8.54
CA ALA A 301 -17.56 9.93 -9.35
C ALA A 301 -18.90 9.68 -10.08
N GLY A 302 -19.07 8.50 -10.69
CA GLY A 302 -20.30 8.15 -11.42
C GLY A 302 -21.53 8.00 -10.51
N GLN A 303 -21.35 7.65 -9.24
CA GLN A 303 -22.44 7.64 -8.26
C GLN A 303 -22.90 9.07 -7.91
N VAL A 304 -21.96 10.00 -7.73
CA VAL A 304 -22.27 11.39 -7.34
C VAL A 304 -22.70 12.23 -8.54
N TYR A 305 -22.14 11.97 -9.71
CA TYR A 305 -22.38 12.70 -10.97
C TYR A 305 -22.79 11.74 -12.10
N PRO A 306 -23.98 11.12 -12.04
CA PRO A 306 -24.39 10.10 -13.00
C PRO A 306 -24.55 10.67 -14.44
N GLU A 307 -24.69 11.98 -14.57
CA GLU A 307 -24.75 12.68 -15.86
C GLU A 307 -23.38 12.82 -16.53
N MET A 308 -22.29 12.66 -15.81
CA MET A 308 -20.94 12.79 -16.33
C MET A 308 -20.40 11.43 -16.82
N ARG A 309 -19.72 11.45 -17.97
CA ARG A 309 -19.01 10.25 -18.49
C ARG A 309 -17.54 10.28 -18.07
N PHE A 310 -17.16 9.31 -17.27
CA PHE A 310 -15.81 9.15 -16.76
C PHE A 310 -15.01 8.09 -17.51
#